data_f5c7e7ff968e2026c0736f0fc1c2e302
#
_entry.id   f5c7e7ff968e2026c0736f0fc1c2e302
#
_cell.length_a   1.000
_cell.length_b   1.000
_cell.length_c   1.000
_cell.angle_alpha   90.00
_cell.angle_beta   90.00
_cell.angle_gamma   90.00
#
_symmetry.space_group_name_H-M   'P 1'
#
loop_
_entity.id
_entity.type
_entity.pdbx_description
1 polymer ?
#
loop_
_entity_poly.entity_id
_entity_poly.type
_entity_poly.pdbx_seq_one_letter_code
_entity_poly.pdbx_strand_id
1 'polypeptide(L)'
;PLDPTDAVSSNATEEYVWGDLPAGDHRVYIYHQNGCTNSLEFNIESYEPLSLAVDKTGPNEVMASAAGGYGEYEFFFNGESYGEETTYTTNESGMVNVRVVDARGCVLELNVPFEFTGMLEFPNFFTPDGDNLNDIWSPKNRNLFAGVSVKIYDRYGRVVAILDEVSGWDGTYEGREVPTGDYWYVVNANSNEIRYVGHFTLYR
;
A
#
# COMPACT_ATOMS: atom_id res chain seq x y z
N PRO A 1 15.22 43.26 -3.38
CA PRO A 1 16.52 43.89 -3.63
C PRO A 1 17.35 43.79 -2.37
N LEU A 2 18.57 43.18 -2.46
CA LEU A 2 19.52 43.16 -1.38
C LEU A 2 19.86 44.61 -1.06
N ASP A 3 19.82 44.98 0.24
CA ASP A 3 20.13 46.32 0.69
C ASP A 3 21.62 46.63 0.36
N PRO A 4 21.94 47.80 -0.20
CA PRO A 4 23.32 48.21 -0.45
C PRO A 4 24.22 48.22 0.83
N THR A 5 23.62 48.10 2.02
CA THR A 5 24.35 47.95 3.29
C THR A 5 24.98 46.56 3.48
N ASP A 6 24.59 45.55 2.70
CA ASP A 6 25.18 44.21 2.74
C ASP A 6 26.39 44.06 1.78
N ALA A 7 26.99 45.16 1.38
CA ALA A 7 28.15 45.15 0.49
C ALA A 7 29.36 44.50 1.16
N VAL A 8 29.81 43.39 0.60
CA VAL A 8 31.03 42.71 1.00
C VAL A 8 32.16 43.14 0.06
N SER A 9 33.26 43.62 0.64
CA SER A 9 34.50 43.94 -0.12
C SER A 9 35.31 42.66 -0.28
N SER A 10 35.43 42.15 -1.53
CA SER A 10 36.32 41.03 -1.84
C SER A 10 37.43 41.45 -2.81
N ASN A 11 38.61 40.85 -2.67
CA ASN A 11 39.63 40.91 -3.73
C ASN A 11 39.21 39.97 -4.86
N ALA A 12 39.50 40.31 -6.10
CA ALA A 12 38.97 39.79 -7.36
C ALA A 12 39.12 38.27 -7.63
N THR A 13 39.42 37.44 -6.65
CA THR A 13 39.63 35.99 -6.77
C THR A 13 38.87 35.18 -5.72
N GLU A 14 37.98 35.78 -4.94
CA GLU A 14 37.24 35.08 -3.91
C GLU A 14 35.81 34.76 -4.39
N GLU A 15 35.39 33.53 -4.18
CA GLU A 15 34.00 33.07 -4.30
C GLU A 15 33.23 33.59 -3.06
N TYR A 16 32.07 34.21 -3.28
CA TYR A 16 31.20 34.63 -2.21
C TYR A 16 29.88 33.86 -2.24
N VAL A 17 29.53 33.23 -1.12
CA VAL A 17 28.32 32.42 -0.97
C VAL A 17 27.32 33.16 -0.09
N TRP A 18 26.13 33.47 -0.62
CA TRP A 18 25.00 33.93 0.19
C TRP A 18 24.14 32.71 0.57
N GLY A 19 23.98 32.53 1.88
CA GLY A 19 23.00 31.56 2.39
C GLY A 19 21.62 32.20 2.60
N ASP A 20 20.60 31.38 2.71
CA ASP A 20 19.24 31.73 3.15
C ASP A 20 18.52 32.80 2.29
N LEU A 21 18.84 32.87 1.00
CA LEU A 21 18.09 33.72 0.09
C LEU A 21 16.70 33.15 -0.13
N PRO A 22 15.60 33.94 0.04
CA PRO A 22 14.25 33.50 -0.24
C PRO A 22 14.06 33.21 -1.74
N ALA A 23 13.04 32.42 -2.07
CA ALA A 23 12.63 32.24 -3.45
C ALA A 23 12.20 33.57 -4.08
N GLY A 24 12.43 33.74 -5.38
CA GLY A 24 12.09 34.93 -6.15
C GLY A 24 13.27 35.49 -6.95
N ASP A 25 13.06 36.68 -7.51
CA ASP A 25 14.07 37.35 -8.33
C ASP A 25 15.06 38.10 -7.46
N HIS A 26 16.32 37.85 -7.71
CA HIS A 26 17.43 38.46 -7.02
C HIS A 26 18.35 39.20 -8.01
N ARG A 27 18.95 40.27 -7.56
CA ARG A 27 19.93 41.03 -8.32
C ARG A 27 21.14 41.32 -7.46
N VAL A 28 22.32 40.92 -7.94
CA VAL A 28 23.61 41.23 -7.32
C VAL A 28 24.26 42.34 -8.10
N TYR A 29 24.78 43.35 -7.39
CA TYR A 29 25.53 44.46 -7.95
C TYR A 29 27.01 44.28 -7.65
N ILE A 30 27.83 44.49 -8.66
CA ILE A 30 29.30 44.47 -8.54
C ILE A 30 29.83 45.89 -8.81
N TYR A 31 30.49 46.46 -7.81
CA TYR A 31 31.07 47.79 -7.88
C TYR A 31 32.60 47.66 -7.96
N HIS A 32 33.17 48.24 -8.98
CA HIS A 32 34.61 48.31 -9.13
C HIS A 32 35.17 49.64 -8.65
N GLN A 33 36.39 49.64 -8.11
CA GLN A 33 37.03 50.88 -7.57
C GLN A 33 37.16 52.02 -8.57
N ASN A 34 37.14 51.75 -9.88
CA ASN A 34 37.15 52.76 -10.92
C ASN A 34 35.79 53.41 -11.22
N GLY A 35 34.74 53.05 -10.44
CA GLY A 35 33.37 53.54 -10.60
C GLY A 35 32.51 52.77 -11.56
N CYS A 36 32.99 51.70 -12.22
CA CYS A 36 32.17 50.84 -13.04
C CYS A 36 31.26 49.97 -12.18
N THR A 37 30.01 49.79 -12.64
CA THR A 37 29.03 48.94 -11.99
C THR A 37 28.53 47.88 -12.97
N ASN A 38 28.40 46.65 -12.52
CA ASN A 38 27.72 45.57 -13.25
C ASN A 38 26.66 44.96 -12.35
N SER A 39 25.68 44.27 -12.91
CA SER A 39 24.71 43.54 -12.15
C SER A 39 24.38 42.19 -12.79
N LEU A 40 24.10 41.21 -11.94
CA LEU A 40 23.62 39.89 -12.32
C LEU A 40 22.23 39.69 -11.72
N GLU A 41 21.29 39.29 -12.57
CA GLU A 41 19.94 38.90 -12.14
C GLU A 41 19.85 37.39 -12.20
N PHE A 42 19.24 36.81 -11.19
CA PHE A 42 18.91 35.38 -11.14
C PHE A 42 17.64 35.17 -10.35
N ASN A 43 16.95 34.06 -10.64
CA ASN A 43 15.74 33.63 -9.95
C ASN A 43 16.04 32.41 -9.09
N ILE A 44 15.52 32.41 -7.87
CA ILE A 44 15.48 31.23 -7.00
C ILE A 44 14.06 30.69 -7.06
N GLU A 45 13.93 29.50 -7.62
CA GLU A 45 12.62 28.85 -7.73
C GLU A 45 12.08 28.45 -6.35
N SER A 46 10.78 28.63 -6.15
CA SER A 46 10.06 28.14 -4.98
C SER A 46 9.44 26.80 -5.32
N TYR A 47 9.70 25.82 -4.48
CA TYR A 47 9.01 24.53 -4.56
C TYR A 47 8.00 24.42 -3.44
N GLU A 48 6.85 23.83 -3.75
CA GLU A 48 5.89 23.48 -2.70
C GLU A 48 6.52 22.45 -1.77
N PRO A 49 6.30 22.55 -0.45
CA PRO A 49 6.80 21.55 0.48
C PRO A 49 6.30 20.15 0.11
N LEU A 50 7.16 19.14 0.25
CA LEU A 50 6.75 17.76 0.11
C LEU A 50 5.61 17.46 1.11
N SER A 51 4.55 16.81 0.65
CA SER A 51 3.42 16.39 1.46
C SER A 51 3.12 14.91 1.24
N LEU A 52 2.65 14.23 2.26
CA LEU A 52 2.29 12.82 2.23
C LEU A 52 0.90 12.66 2.86
N ALA A 53 -0.01 12.01 2.14
CA ALA A 53 -1.29 11.57 2.66
C ALA A 53 -1.41 10.05 2.57
N VAL A 54 -2.10 9.44 3.52
CA VAL A 54 -2.26 7.98 3.61
C VAL A 54 -3.71 7.67 3.95
N ASP A 55 -4.36 6.89 3.10
CA ASP A 55 -5.77 6.52 3.22
C ASP A 55 -5.94 5.00 3.23
N LYS A 56 -6.94 4.52 3.97
CA LYS A 56 -7.41 3.14 3.88
C LYS A 56 -8.39 3.03 2.72
N THR A 57 -8.04 2.26 1.69
CA THR A 57 -8.81 2.10 0.45
C THR A 57 -9.57 0.78 0.37
N GLY A 58 -9.21 -0.18 1.22
CA GLY A 58 -9.83 -1.50 1.24
C GLY A 58 -9.76 -2.18 2.61
N PRO A 59 -10.31 -3.39 2.73
CA PRO A 59 -10.27 -4.15 3.98
C PRO A 59 -8.85 -4.55 4.39
N ASN A 60 -7.93 -4.62 3.45
CA ASN A 60 -6.53 -5.02 3.62
C ASN A 60 -5.56 -4.10 2.87
N GLU A 61 -5.99 -2.89 2.47
CA GLU A 61 -5.21 -2.01 1.60
C GLU A 61 -5.06 -0.62 2.18
N VAL A 62 -3.85 -0.10 2.10
CA VAL A 62 -3.46 1.28 2.41
C VAL A 62 -2.90 1.91 1.15
N MET A 63 -3.33 3.11 0.82
CA MET A 63 -2.84 3.90 -0.31
C MET A 63 -2.16 5.16 0.19
N ALA A 64 -0.94 5.39 -0.26
CA ALA A 64 -0.18 6.61 -0.04
C ALA A 64 -0.29 7.54 -1.26
N SER A 65 -0.26 8.83 -1.03
CA SER A 65 -0.14 9.84 -2.07
C SER A 65 0.81 10.95 -1.63
N ALA A 66 1.63 11.45 -2.55
CA ALA A 66 2.56 12.52 -2.30
C ALA A 66 2.35 13.68 -3.27
N ALA A 67 2.64 14.89 -2.84
CA ALA A 67 2.61 16.09 -3.66
C ALA A 67 3.67 17.09 -3.18
N GLY A 68 4.03 18.04 -4.05
CA GLY A 68 5.09 19.00 -3.76
C GLY A 68 6.50 18.42 -3.84
N GLY A 69 7.49 19.03 -3.18
CA GLY A 69 8.88 18.62 -3.30
C GLY A 69 9.40 18.70 -4.74
N TYR A 70 10.21 17.71 -5.13
CA TYR A 70 10.84 17.67 -6.46
C TYR A 70 10.28 16.60 -7.40
N GLY A 71 9.07 16.06 -7.11
CA GLY A 71 8.48 14.99 -7.91
C GLY A 71 9.25 13.67 -7.82
N GLU A 72 8.94 12.71 -8.71
CA GLU A 72 9.58 11.37 -8.76
C GLU A 72 9.69 10.76 -7.36
N TYR A 73 8.53 10.32 -6.82
CA TYR A 73 8.44 9.84 -5.44
C TYR A 73 8.77 8.35 -5.36
N GLU A 74 9.58 7.99 -4.38
CA GLU A 74 9.80 6.61 -3.96
C GLU A 74 9.07 6.37 -2.62
N PHE A 75 8.18 5.38 -2.60
CA PHE A 75 7.41 5.00 -1.42
C PHE A 75 8.01 3.81 -0.69
N PHE A 76 7.92 3.85 0.62
CA PHE A 76 8.34 2.77 1.50
C PHE A 76 7.20 2.44 2.47
N PHE A 77 6.93 1.15 2.65
CA PHE A 77 5.99 0.66 3.66
C PHE A 77 6.72 -0.27 4.61
N ASN A 78 6.62 0.02 5.91
CA ASN A 78 7.31 -0.73 6.97
C ASN A 78 8.82 -0.90 6.73
N GLY A 79 9.45 0.09 6.10
CA GLY A 79 10.88 0.12 5.80
C GLY A 79 11.30 -0.57 4.48
N GLU A 80 10.40 -1.25 3.79
CA GLU A 80 10.65 -1.84 2.47
C GLU A 80 10.32 -0.86 1.34
N SER A 81 11.17 -0.80 0.29
CA SER A 81 10.92 0.05 -0.88
C SER A 81 9.89 -0.60 -1.81
N TYR A 82 8.93 0.19 -2.22
CA TYR A 82 7.91 -0.13 -3.22
C TYR A 82 8.10 0.66 -4.53
N GLY A 83 9.19 1.45 -4.62
CA GLY A 83 9.42 2.32 -5.77
C GLY A 83 8.31 3.34 -5.93
N GLU A 84 7.73 3.41 -7.13
CA GLU A 84 6.59 4.31 -7.43
C GLU A 84 5.22 3.73 -7.05
N GLU A 85 5.17 2.47 -6.58
CA GLU A 85 3.92 1.83 -6.18
C GLU A 85 3.36 2.49 -4.91
N THR A 86 2.12 2.94 -4.98
CA THR A 86 1.46 3.72 -3.93
C THR A 86 0.61 2.87 -2.98
N THR A 87 0.43 1.59 -3.28
CA THR A 87 -0.46 0.70 -2.52
C THR A 87 0.32 -0.33 -1.73
N TYR A 88 -0.13 -0.56 -0.50
CA TYR A 88 0.37 -1.59 0.40
C TYR A 88 -0.77 -2.45 0.91
N THR A 89 -0.61 -3.76 0.84
CA THR A 89 -1.60 -4.71 1.34
C THR A 89 -1.09 -5.46 2.55
N THR A 90 -1.93 -5.58 3.58
CA THR A 90 -1.63 -6.38 4.78
C THR A 90 -2.90 -7.03 5.32
N ASN A 91 -2.75 -8.23 5.87
CA ASN A 91 -3.83 -8.97 6.52
C ASN A 91 -3.73 -8.87 8.05
N GLU A 92 -2.88 -8.00 8.56
CA GLU A 92 -2.66 -7.78 9.99
C GLU A 92 -3.06 -6.36 10.37
N SER A 93 -3.71 -6.23 11.52
CA SER A 93 -3.97 -4.92 12.13
C SER A 93 -2.74 -4.43 12.89
N GLY A 94 -2.45 -3.14 12.83
CA GLY A 94 -1.31 -2.57 13.51
C GLY A 94 -0.98 -1.17 13.04
N MET A 95 0.23 -0.72 13.33
CA MET A 95 0.76 0.54 12.79
C MET A 95 1.46 0.25 11.46
N VAL A 96 1.09 0.97 10.42
CA VAL A 96 1.79 0.96 9.13
C VAL A 96 2.66 2.21 9.08
N ASN A 97 3.96 2.00 8.94
CA ASN A 97 4.91 3.08 8.69
C ASN A 97 4.96 3.35 7.19
N VAL A 98 4.68 4.58 6.79
CA VAL A 98 4.72 5.02 5.40
C VAL A 98 5.71 6.16 5.28
N ARG A 99 6.69 6.00 4.38
CA ARG A 99 7.73 6.99 4.10
C ARG A 99 7.77 7.28 2.61
N VAL A 100 7.93 8.53 2.25
CA VAL A 100 8.15 8.98 0.87
C VAL A 100 9.48 9.73 0.77
N VAL A 101 10.16 9.54 -0.34
CA VAL A 101 11.41 10.24 -0.69
C VAL A 101 11.22 10.86 -2.07
N ASP A 102 11.54 12.15 -2.22
CA ASP A 102 11.51 12.81 -3.52
C ASP A 102 12.84 12.70 -4.28
N ALA A 103 12.90 13.17 -5.53
CA ALA A 103 14.07 13.10 -6.40
C ALA A 103 15.34 13.79 -5.83
N ARG A 104 15.22 14.67 -4.86
CA ARG A 104 16.34 15.34 -4.18
C ARG A 104 16.63 14.80 -2.79
N GLY A 105 15.92 13.76 -2.37
CA GLY A 105 16.12 13.11 -1.09
C GLY A 105 15.41 13.79 0.08
N CYS A 106 14.43 14.68 -0.16
CA CYS A 106 13.54 15.13 0.90
C CYS A 106 12.66 13.99 1.37
N VAL A 107 12.49 13.84 2.67
CA VAL A 107 11.81 12.70 3.28
C VAL A 107 10.63 13.16 4.12
N LEU A 108 9.49 12.50 3.97
CA LEU A 108 8.39 12.52 4.94
C LEU A 108 8.04 11.12 5.38
N GLU A 109 7.64 11.00 6.64
CA GLU A 109 7.29 9.72 7.25
C GLU A 109 6.07 9.88 8.15
N LEU A 110 5.11 8.96 8.02
CA LEU A 110 3.90 8.88 8.82
C LEU A 110 3.73 7.47 9.38
N ASN A 111 3.26 7.38 10.62
CA ASN A 111 2.79 6.14 11.21
C ASN A 111 1.27 6.22 11.34
N VAL A 112 0.57 5.37 10.61
CA VAL A 112 -0.89 5.35 10.57
C VAL A 112 -1.44 4.06 11.18
N PRO A 113 -2.49 4.14 12.03
CA PRO A 113 -3.15 2.94 12.51
C PRO A 113 -3.95 2.30 11.37
N PHE A 114 -3.76 1.00 11.18
CA PHE A 114 -4.50 0.22 10.22
C PHE A 114 -5.25 -0.91 10.91
N GLU A 115 -6.54 -1.05 10.60
CA GLU A 115 -7.38 -2.15 11.06
C GLU A 115 -7.79 -3.00 9.88
N PHE A 116 -7.33 -4.26 9.84
CA PHE A 116 -7.78 -5.25 8.87
C PHE A 116 -9.25 -5.59 9.14
N THR A 117 -10.09 -5.42 8.13
CA THR A 117 -11.55 -5.66 8.24
C THR A 117 -12.06 -6.71 7.25
N GLY A 118 -11.17 -7.53 6.70
CA GLY A 118 -11.54 -8.65 5.84
C GLY A 118 -12.36 -9.70 6.59
N MET A 119 -13.39 -10.26 5.94
CA MET A 119 -14.17 -11.38 6.46
C MET A 119 -14.30 -12.46 5.39
N LEU A 120 -14.17 -13.73 5.83
CA LEU A 120 -14.52 -14.86 5.00
C LEU A 120 -16.05 -15.01 4.94
N GLU A 121 -16.58 -15.20 3.74
CA GLU A 121 -17.98 -15.51 3.52
C GLU A 121 -18.11 -16.96 3.11
N PHE A 122 -19.12 -17.65 3.64
CA PHE A 122 -19.35 -19.07 3.41
C PHE A 122 -20.66 -19.26 2.66
N PRO A 123 -20.65 -19.80 1.40
CA PRO A 123 -21.87 -20.15 0.70
C PRO A 123 -22.66 -21.18 1.50
N ASN A 124 -23.98 -20.95 1.64
CA ASN A 124 -24.87 -21.85 2.37
C ASN A 124 -25.23 -23.10 1.60
N PHE A 125 -25.06 -23.08 0.28
CA PHE A 125 -25.30 -24.21 -0.61
C PHE A 125 -24.46 -24.10 -1.88
N PHE A 126 -24.41 -25.21 -2.63
CA PHE A 126 -23.92 -25.25 -4.00
C PHE A 126 -24.63 -26.37 -4.78
N THR A 127 -24.57 -26.26 -6.12
CA THR A 127 -25.32 -27.10 -7.05
C THR A 127 -24.41 -27.58 -8.18
N PRO A 128 -23.59 -28.62 -7.97
CA PRO A 128 -22.63 -29.10 -8.97
C PRO A 128 -23.37 -29.90 -10.09
N ASP A 129 -24.08 -29.21 -10.97
CA ASP A 129 -24.83 -29.76 -12.10
C ASP A 129 -24.21 -29.45 -13.47
N GLY A 130 -23.09 -28.65 -13.49
CA GLY A 130 -22.30 -28.35 -14.67
C GLY A 130 -22.82 -27.17 -15.49
N ASP A 131 -23.69 -26.34 -14.94
CA ASP A 131 -24.23 -25.15 -15.60
C ASP A 131 -23.32 -23.89 -15.43
N ASN A 132 -22.20 -24.04 -14.73
CA ASN A 132 -21.23 -23.01 -14.31
C ASN A 132 -21.76 -22.02 -13.25
N LEU A 133 -22.85 -22.29 -12.59
CA LEU A 133 -23.40 -21.52 -11.49
C LEU A 133 -23.38 -22.31 -10.19
N ASN A 134 -22.61 -21.89 -9.22
CA ASN A 134 -22.47 -22.56 -7.93
C ASN A 134 -22.02 -24.03 -7.99
N ASP A 135 -21.32 -24.43 -9.05
CA ASP A 135 -20.81 -25.79 -9.22
C ASP A 135 -19.69 -26.14 -8.22
N ILE A 136 -19.06 -25.15 -7.65
CA ILE A 136 -17.92 -25.30 -6.75
C ILE A 136 -18.19 -24.59 -5.44
N TRP A 137 -18.07 -25.30 -4.33
CA TRP A 137 -18.12 -24.69 -3.01
C TRP A 137 -16.74 -24.27 -2.55
N SER A 138 -16.63 -23.02 -2.11
CA SER A 138 -15.39 -22.44 -1.57
C SER A 138 -15.72 -21.21 -0.74
N PRO A 139 -14.99 -20.93 0.35
CA PRO A 139 -15.09 -19.64 1.03
C PRO A 139 -14.77 -18.50 0.07
N LYS A 140 -15.56 -17.42 0.13
CA LYS A 140 -15.27 -16.18 -0.60
C LYS A 140 -14.30 -15.31 0.18
N ASN A 141 -13.65 -14.37 -0.50
CA ASN A 141 -12.68 -13.42 0.06
C ASN A 141 -11.45 -14.08 0.71
N ARG A 142 -11.18 -15.35 0.37
CA ARG A 142 -10.03 -16.08 0.95
C ARG A 142 -8.67 -15.50 0.56
N ASN A 143 -8.60 -14.76 -0.55
CA ASN A 143 -7.43 -14.01 -0.98
C ASN A 143 -7.02 -12.89 0.00
N LEU A 144 -7.91 -12.49 0.90
CA LEU A 144 -7.63 -11.52 1.97
C LEU A 144 -6.93 -12.15 3.19
N PHE A 145 -6.76 -13.47 3.21
CA PHE A 145 -6.22 -14.22 4.36
C PHE A 145 -5.05 -15.10 3.94
N ALA A 146 -4.01 -15.13 4.76
CA ALA A 146 -2.89 -16.04 4.55
C ALA A 146 -3.21 -17.44 5.05
N GLY A 147 -2.69 -18.46 4.37
CA GLY A 147 -2.73 -19.85 4.83
C GLY A 147 -4.15 -20.39 5.07
N VAL A 148 -5.09 -20.07 4.19
CA VAL A 148 -6.47 -20.61 4.29
C VAL A 148 -6.46 -22.09 3.97
N SER A 149 -6.89 -22.91 4.91
CA SER A 149 -7.11 -24.33 4.73
C SER A 149 -8.52 -24.74 5.13
N VAL A 150 -9.15 -25.58 4.34
CA VAL A 150 -10.53 -26.04 4.57
C VAL A 150 -10.58 -27.54 4.64
N LYS A 151 -11.28 -28.08 5.64
CA LYS A 151 -11.65 -29.49 5.71
C LYS A 151 -13.16 -29.61 5.66
N ILE A 152 -13.67 -30.44 4.75
CA ILE A 152 -15.11 -30.72 4.59
C ILE A 152 -15.40 -32.12 5.10
N TYR A 153 -16.46 -32.25 5.85
CA TYR A 153 -16.89 -33.47 6.52
C TYR A 153 -18.30 -33.86 6.10
N ASP A 154 -18.53 -35.14 5.96
CA ASP A 154 -19.89 -35.70 5.83
C ASP A 154 -20.59 -35.80 7.20
N ARG A 155 -21.87 -36.23 7.18
CA ARG A 155 -22.69 -36.42 8.39
C ARG A 155 -22.15 -37.43 9.40
N TYR A 156 -21.18 -38.25 8.99
CA TYR A 156 -20.54 -39.27 9.83
C TYR A 156 -19.21 -38.78 10.41
N GLY A 157 -18.81 -37.54 10.12
CA GLY A 157 -17.55 -36.95 10.55
C GLY A 157 -16.34 -37.38 9.73
N ARG A 158 -16.54 -38.03 8.57
CA ARG A 158 -15.48 -38.42 7.66
C ARG A 158 -15.07 -37.20 6.83
N VAL A 159 -13.76 -36.96 6.69
CA VAL A 159 -13.22 -35.93 5.79
C VAL A 159 -13.48 -36.37 4.33
N VAL A 160 -14.22 -35.57 3.57
CA VAL A 160 -14.54 -35.82 2.15
C VAL A 160 -13.78 -34.90 1.22
N ALA A 161 -13.26 -33.76 1.72
CA ALA A 161 -12.36 -32.90 0.96
C ALA A 161 -11.42 -32.11 1.89
N ILE A 162 -10.24 -31.82 1.37
CA ILE A 162 -9.27 -30.88 1.95
C ILE A 162 -8.93 -29.91 0.84
N LEU A 163 -9.20 -28.62 1.05
CA LEU A 163 -8.95 -27.56 0.10
C LEU A 163 -7.78 -26.69 0.56
N ASP A 164 -6.97 -26.31 -0.37
CA ASP A 164 -5.90 -25.32 -0.22
C ASP A 164 -6.40 -23.89 -0.54
N GLU A 165 -5.46 -22.95 -0.62
CA GLU A 165 -5.76 -21.53 -0.87
C GLU A 165 -6.47 -21.26 -2.20
N VAL A 166 -6.40 -22.16 -3.18
CA VAL A 166 -6.85 -21.90 -4.55
C VAL A 166 -8.02 -22.79 -4.95
N SER A 167 -8.07 -24.02 -4.42
CA SER A 167 -9.05 -25.02 -4.84
C SER A 167 -10.43 -24.83 -4.20
N GLY A 168 -11.46 -25.28 -4.89
CA GLY A 168 -12.82 -25.45 -4.36
C GLY A 168 -13.24 -26.91 -4.42
N TRP A 169 -14.39 -27.24 -3.81
CA TRP A 169 -14.94 -28.58 -3.82
C TRP A 169 -16.09 -28.70 -4.79
N ASP A 170 -16.02 -29.69 -5.67
CA ASP A 170 -16.98 -30.00 -6.72
C ASP A 170 -18.06 -31.03 -6.29
N GLY A 171 -18.08 -31.42 -5.01
CA GLY A 171 -19.03 -32.40 -4.51
C GLY A 171 -18.66 -33.85 -4.85
N THR A 172 -17.35 -34.10 -5.07
CA THR A 172 -16.85 -35.48 -5.26
C THR A 172 -15.99 -35.94 -4.08
N TYR A 173 -15.99 -37.26 -3.84
CA TYR A 173 -15.09 -37.94 -2.92
C TYR A 173 -14.52 -39.20 -3.59
N GLU A 174 -13.21 -39.35 -3.67
CA GLU A 174 -12.52 -40.45 -4.36
C GLU A 174 -13.00 -40.65 -5.82
N GLY A 175 -13.29 -39.50 -6.52
CA GLY A 175 -13.74 -39.52 -7.91
C GLY A 175 -15.20 -39.92 -8.11
N ARG A 176 -16.01 -39.99 -7.06
CA ARG A 176 -17.44 -40.29 -7.12
C ARG A 176 -18.24 -39.15 -6.52
N GLU A 177 -19.39 -38.89 -7.12
CA GLU A 177 -20.34 -37.91 -6.60
C GLU A 177 -20.84 -38.31 -5.20
N VAL A 178 -20.85 -37.33 -4.28
CA VAL A 178 -21.46 -37.56 -2.96
C VAL A 178 -22.96 -37.21 -2.98
N PRO A 179 -23.76 -37.77 -2.10
CA PRO A 179 -25.23 -37.54 -2.10
C PRO A 179 -25.58 -36.09 -1.75
N THR A 180 -26.74 -35.64 -2.24
CA THR A 180 -27.41 -34.44 -1.76
C THR A 180 -27.57 -34.49 -0.23
N GLY A 181 -27.27 -33.39 0.44
CA GLY A 181 -27.39 -33.26 1.89
C GLY A 181 -26.41 -32.23 2.48
N ASP A 182 -26.40 -32.23 3.80
CA ASP A 182 -25.55 -31.27 4.56
C ASP A 182 -24.16 -31.82 4.75
N TYR A 183 -23.19 -30.89 4.62
CA TYR A 183 -21.77 -31.07 4.84
C TYR A 183 -21.25 -30.02 5.77
N TRP A 184 -20.30 -30.37 6.60
CA TRP A 184 -19.71 -29.44 7.59
C TRP A 184 -18.32 -29.05 7.18
N TYR A 185 -17.93 -27.84 7.49
CA TYR A 185 -16.58 -27.36 7.24
C TYR A 185 -15.88 -26.89 8.50
N VAL A 186 -14.57 -27.04 8.51
CA VAL A 186 -13.63 -26.36 9.40
C VAL A 186 -12.67 -25.60 8.51
N VAL A 187 -12.62 -24.29 8.69
CA VAL A 187 -11.70 -23.38 7.97
C VAL A 187 -10.76 -22.78 8.97
N ASN A 188 -9.47 -22.90 8.69
CA ASN A 188 -8.43 -22.17 9.42
C ASN A 188 -7.83 -21.11 8.47
N ALA A 189 -7.52 -19.94 9.01
CA ALA A 189 -6.92 -18.83 8.31
C ALA A 189 -5.85 -18.16 9.18
N ASN A 190 -4.98 -17.35 8.59
CA ASN A 190 -3.88 -16.65 9.25
C ASN A 190 -3.06 -17.60 10.13
N SER A 191 -2.49 -18.65 9.52
CA SER A 191 -1.64 -19.63 10.21
C SER A 191 -2.32 -20.32 11.42
N ASN A 192 -3.64 -20.56 11.33
CA ASN A 192 -4.54 -21.15 12.34
C ASN A 192 -4.94 -20.23 13.51
N GLU A 193 -4.68 -18.93 13.44
CA GLU A 193 -5.15 -17.99 14.46
C GLU A 193 -6.67 -17.80 14.40
N ILE A 194 -7.24 -17.90 13.19
CA ILE A 194 -8.68 -17.75 12.97
C ILE A 194 -9.27 -19.09 12.55
N ARG A 195 -10.34 -19.51 13.23
CA ARG A 195 -11.04 -20.76 12.95
C ARG A 195 -12.54 -20.54 12.81
N TYR A 196 -13.08 -21.01 11.66
CA TYR A 196 -14.51 -21.03 11.41
C TYR A 196 -15.02 -22.48 11.32
N VAL A 197 -16.23 -22.68 11.82
CA VAL A 197 -16.96 -23.97 11.74
C VAL A 197 -18.39 -23.68 11.31
N GLY A 198 -18.89 -24.42 10.34
CA GLY A 198 -20.25 -24.27 9.85
C GLY A 198 -20.67 -25.44 8.98
N HIS A 199 -21.79 -25.27 8.28
CA HIS A 199 -22.31 -26.25 7.36
C HIS A 199 -22.87 -25.58 6.11
N PHE A 200 -23.03 -26.36 5.06
CA PHE A 200 -23.70 -25.98 3.82
C PHE A 200 -24.40 -27.20 3.22
N THR A 201 -25.30 -26.94 2.31
CA THR A 201 -26.07 -28.02 1.64
C THR A 201 -25.60 -28.19 0.20
N LEU A 202 -25.35 -29.44 -0.20
CA LEU A 202 -25.17 -29.83 -1.58
C LEU A 202 -26.51 -30.28 -2.16
N TYR A 203 -26.90 -29.71 -3.30
CA TYR A 203 -28.08 -30.10 -4.08
C TYR A 203 -27.63 -30.64 -5.44
N ARG A 204 -28.25 -31.76 -5.82
CA ARG A 204 -28.16 -32.34 -7.16
C ARG A 204 -29.55 -32.68 -7.68
#